data_ca521ce7bbaf7b3f82044a9f2e865619
#
_entry.id   ca521ce7bbaf7b3f82044a9f2e865619
#
_cell.length_a   1.000
_cell.length_b   1.000
_cell.length_c   1.000
_cell.angle_alpha   90.00
_cell.angle_beta   90.00
_cell.angle_gamma   90.00
#
_symmetry.space_group_name_H-M   'P 1'
#
loop_
_entity.id
_entity.type
_entity.pdbx_description
1 polymer ?
#
loop_
_entity_poly.entity_id
_entity_poly.type
_entity_poly.pdbx_seq_one_letter_code
_entity_poly.pdbx_strand_id
1 'polypeptide(L)' 'MQTPLRRMRVEKNLTITEVALAVQCDVGNLSRIERGTQLTSLEMAEKLSRFYEGKVTEMQILYPQRYMKSVNDAA' A
#
# COMPACT_ATOMS: atom_id res chain seq x y z
N MET A 1 -13.04 2.90 2.26
CA MET A 1 -12.36 1.69 1.80
C MET A 1 -10.88 1.89 1.86
N GLN A 2 -10.18 0.90 2.34
CA GLN A 2 -8.73 0.97 2.47
C GLN A 2 -8.07 0.08 1.43
N THR A 3 -6.97 0.58 0.85
CA THR A 3 -6.14 -0.26 0.01
C THR A 3 -5.48 -1.33 0.88
N PRO A 4 -5.08 -2.45 0.28
CA PRO A 4 -4.36 -3.47 1.04
C PRO A 4 -3.10 -2.92 1.73
N LEU A 5 -2.41 -2.00 1.07
CA LEU A 5 -1.20 -1.42 1.63
C LEU A 5 -1.50 -0.64 2.91
N ARG A 6 -2.51 0.22 2.87
CA ARG A 6 -2.88 1.00 4.04
C ARG A 6 -3.38 0.11 5.16
N ARG A 7 -4.17 -0.90 4.82
CA ARG A 7 -4.70 -1.82 5.83
C ARG A 7 -3.55 -2.50 6.57
N MET A 8 -2.55 -2.96 5.84
CA MET A 8 -1.42 -3.64 6.46
C MET A 8 -0.69 -2.72 7.43
N ARG A 9 -0.48 -1.46 7.02
CA ARG A 9 0.21 -0.51 7.90
C ARG A 9 -0.56 -0.29 9.19
N VAL A 10 -1.87 -0.11 9.08
CA VAL A 10 -2.72 0.13 10.24
C VAL A 10 -2.73 -1.09 11.15
N GLU A 11 -2.83 -2.28 10.57
CA GLU A 11 -2.82 -3.52 11.37
C GLU A 11 -1.53 -3.69 12.15
N LYS A 12 -0.43 -3.18 11.60
CA LYS A 12 0.86 -3.28 12.26
C LYS A 12 1.14 -2.12 13.20
N ASN A 13 0.19 -1.22 13.35
CA ASN A 13 0.32 -0.04 14.21
C ASN A 13 1.51 0.83 13.85
N LEU A 14 1.80 0.94 12.55
CA LEU A 14 2.89 1.76 12.07
C LEU A 14 2.37 3.10 11.59
N THR A 15 3.18 4.14 11.81
CA THR A 15 2.85 5.43 11.22
C THR A 15 3.33 5.48 9.78
N ILE A 16 2.73 6.38 9.01
CA ILE A 16 3.15 6.52 7.62
C ILE A 16 4.60 7.03 7.54
N THR A 17 5.01 7.86 8.50
CA THR A 17 6.38 8.36 8.54
C THR A 17 7.37 7.21 8.76
N GLU A 18 7.03 6.28 9.65
CA GLU A 18 7.90 5.13 9.90
C GLU A 18 8.12 4.30 8.65
N VAL A 19 7.04 4.04 7.93
CA VAL A 19 7.14 3.23 6.71
C VAL A 19 7.88 3.99 5.62
N ALA A 20 7.57 5.27 5.47
CA ALA A 20 8.23 6.08 4.45
C ALA A 20 9.74 6.11 4.66
N LEU A 21 10.19 6.25 5.90
CA LEU A 21 11.61 6.22 6.21
C LEU A 21 12.21 4.86 5.87
N ALA A 22 11.51 3.80 6.22
CA ALA A 22 12.04 2.45 6.01
C ALA A 22 12.23 2.12 4.53
N VAL A 23 11.32 2.58 3.68
CA VAL A 23 11.42 2.30 2.25
C VAL A 23 12.00 3.47 1.46
N GLN A 24 12.45 4.50 2.16
CA GLN A 24 13.09 5.68 1.56
C GLN A 24 12.17 6.37 0.56
N CYS A 25 10.95 6.61 0.99
CA CYS A 25 9.92 7.24 0.18
C CYS A 25 9.48 8.53 0.86
N ASP A 26 9.08 9.50 0.05
CA ASP A 26 8.49 10.73 0.57
C ASP A 26 7.14 10.40 1.21
N VAL A 27 6.86 11.02 2.36
CA VAL A 27 5.61 10.77 3.09
C VAL A 27 4.39 11.10 2.24
N GLY A 28 4.45 12.22 1.51
CA GLY A 28 3.33 12.59 0.65
C GLY A 28 3.10 11.59 -0.47
N ASN A 29 4.19 11.10 -1.07
CA ASN A 29 4.08 10.07 -2.09
C ASN A 29 3.47 8.80 -1.52
N LEU A 30 3.98 8.36 -0.38
CA LEU A 30 3.48 7.14 0.22
C LEU A 30 2.00 7.27 0.58
N SER A 31 1.61 8.44 1.09
CA SER A 31 0.22 8.70 1.41
C SER A 31 -0.67 8.52 0.18
N ARG A 32 -0.26 9.08 -0.95
CA ARG A 32 -1.03 8.97 -2.18
C ARG A 32 -1.08 7.54 -2.70
N ILE A 33 0.05 6.84 -2.57
CA ILE A 33 0.09 5.43 -2.97
C ILE A 33 -0.87 4.60 -2.11
N GLU A 34 -0.87 4.85 -0.82
CA GLU A 34 -1.75 4.12 0.09
C GLU A 34 -3.22 4.40 -0.15
N ARG A 35 -3.54 5.59 -0.63
CA ARG A 35 -4.92 5.91 -0.95
C ARG A 35 -5.35 5.44 -2.33
N GLY A 36 -4.39 4.94 -3.12
CA GLY A 36 -4.69 4.48 -4.45
C GLY A 36 -4.85 5.60 -5.47
N THR A 37 -4.42 6.82 -5.12
CA THR A 37 -4.55 7.96 -6.01
C THR A 37 -3.29 8.24 -6.83
N GLN A 38 -2.23 7.48 -6.60
CA GLN A 38 -0.99 7.63 -7.32
C GLN A 38 -0.42 6.25 -7.62
N LEU A 39 -0.02 6.05 -8.86
CA LEU A 39 0.66 4.82 -9.24
C LEU A 39 2.08 4.85 -8.69
N THR A 40 2.62 3.69 -8.41
CA THR A 40 3.99 3.58 -7.97
C THR A 40 4.76 2.69 -8.94
N SER A 41 6.09 2.73 -8.83
CA SER A 41 6.93 1.91 -9.67
C SER A 41 6.98 0.48 -9.15
N LEU A 42 7.36 -0.44 -10.05
CA LEU A 42 7.56 -1.81 -9.63
C LEU A 42 8.62 -1.91 -8.55
N GLU A 43 9.68 -1.11 -8.67
CA GLU A 43 10.74 -1.10 -7.67
C GLU A 43 10.23 -0.73 -6.30
N MET A 44 9.41 0.32 -6.22
CA MET A 44 8.84 0.72 -4.94
C MET A 44 7.86 -0.32 -4.43
N ALA A 45 7.07 -0.92 -5.31
CA ALA A 45 6.16 -1.97 -4.91
C ALA A 45 6.92 -3.15 -4.30
N GLU A 46 8.07 -3.49 -4.86
CA GLU A 46 8.90 -4.55 -4.31
C GLU A 46 9.43 -4.18 -2.93
N LYS A 47 9.88 -2.94 -2.75
CA LYS A 47 10.37 -2.50 -1.45
C LYS A 47 9.28 -2.59 -0.39
N LEU A 48 8.09 -2.14 -0.72
CA LEU A 48 6.98 -2.18 0.21
C LEU A 48 6.57 -3.61 0.52
N SER A 49 6.53 -4.46 -0.49
CA SER A 49 6.20 -5.86 -0.28
C SER A 49 7.21 -6.53 0.66
N ARG A 50 8.49 -6.26 0.44
CA ARG A 50 9.53 -6.82 1.31
C ARG A 50 9.42 -6.28 2.73
N PHE A 51 9.11 -5.01 2.85
CA PHE A 51 8.97 -4.42 4.18
C PHE A 51 7.90 -5.14 4.98
N TYR A 52 6.82 -5.54 4.33
CA TYR A 52 5.73 -6.26 4.98
C TYR A 52 5.87 -7.77 4.85
N GLU A 53 7.05 -8.23 4.47
CA GLU A 53 7.39 -9.66 4.42
C GLU A 53 6.45 -10.46 3.51
N GLY A 54 6.06 -9.85 2.41
CA GLY A 54 5.23 -10.51 1.43
C GLY A 54 3.74 -10.57 1.78
N LYS A 55 3.36 -10.03 2.93
CA LYS A 55 1.95 -10.02 3.33
C LYS A 55 1.12 -9.10 2.47
N VAL A 56 1.75 -8.10 1.86
CA VAL A 56 1.15 -7.30 0.82
C VAL A 56 1.99 -7.54 -0.43
N THR A 57 1.33 -7.99 -1.50
CA THR A 57 2.06 -8.34 -2.72
C THR A 57 2.24 -7.12 -3.61
N GLU A 58 3.18 -7.21 -4.55
CA GLU A 58 3.39 -6.16 -5.53
C GLU A 58 2.11 -5.88 -6.31
N MET A 59 1.38 -6.92 -6.68
CA MET A 59 0.13 -6.73 -7.41
C MET A 59 -0.88 -5.94 -6.60
N GLN A 60 -0.96 -6.19 -5.31
CA GLN A 60 -1.87 -5.45 -4.44
C GLN A 60 -1.47 -3.98 -4.33
N ILE A 61 -0.18 -3.70 -4.42
CA ILE A 61 0.31 -2.33 -4.33
C ILE A 61 0.13 -1.61 -5.66
N LEU A 62 0.41 -2.30 -6.77
CA LEU A 62 0.33 -1.69 -8.10
C LEU A 62 -1.11 -1.51 -8.58
N TYR A 63 -1.99 -2.43 -8.23
CA TYR A 63 -3.37 -2.42 -8.70
C TYR A 63 -4.33 -2.53 -7.52
N PRO A 64 -4.30 -1.56 -6.64
CA PRO A 64 -5.09 -1.68 -5.40
C PRO A 64 -6.59 -1.79 -5.63
N GLN A 65 -7.10 -1.23 -6.73
CA GLN A 65 -8.53 -1.29 -7.01
C GLN A 65 -9.03 -2.72 -7.18
N ARG A 66 -8.17 -3.61 -7.60
CA ARG A 66 -8.56 -5.02 -7.78
C ARG A 66 -8.81 -5.72 -6.45
N TYR A 67 -8.28 -5.16 -5.37
CA TYR A 67 -8.31 -5.79 -4.06
C TYR A 67 -9.11 -5.01 -3.04
N MET A 68 -9.68 -3.88 -3.47
CA MET A 68 -10.55 -3.09 -2.59
C MET A 68 -11.98 -3.56 -2.79
N LYS A 69 -12.61 -3.96 -1.71
CA LYS A 69 -13.99 -4.41 -1.79
C LYS A 69 -14.94 -3.25 -1.58
N SER A 70 -16.01 -3.24 -2.35
CA SER A 70 -17.08 -2.31 -2.15
C SER A 70 -18.37 -3.11 -2.02
N VAL A 71 -19.45 -2.42 -1.64
CA VAL A 71 -20.73 -3.09 -1.50
C VAL A 71 -21.21 -3.67 -2.81
N ASN A 72 -20.72 -3.15 -3.91
CA ASN A 72 -21.16 -3.59 -5.23
C ASN A 72 -20.37 -4.78 -5.75
N ASP A 73 -19.32 -5.15 -5.07
CA ASP A 73 -18.46 -6.24 -5.55
C ASP A 73 -19.16 -7.58 -5.51
N ALA A 74 -20.18 -7.67 -4.70
CA ALA A 74 -20.92 -8.92 -4.60
C ALA A 74 -21.81 -9.18 -5.81
N ALA A 75 -22.05 -8.14 -6.58
CA ALA A 75 -22.93 -8.28 -7.73
C ALA A 75 -22.32 -9.09 -8.86
#